data_291630c36cbd27ac33989afe773ae541
#
_entry.id   291630c36cbd27ac33989afe773ae541
#
_cell.length_a   1.000
_cell.length_b   1.000
_cell.length_c   1.000
_cell.angle_alpha   90.00
_cell.angle_beta   90.00
_cell.angle_gamma   90.00
#
_symmetry.space_group_name_H-M   'P 1'
#
loop_
_entity.id
_entity.type
_entity.pdbx_description
1 polymer ?
#
loop_
_entity_poly.entity_id
_entity_poly.type
_entity_poly.pdbx_seq_one_letter_code
_entity_poly.pdbx_strand_id
1 'polypeptide(L)'
;MNNSTKLFTLIILSLFINKCGVYSFTGASIPEGTETFQVNYFVNVAGNRPGSTVEPGLDQEFTIALQDLILNQTNLNLVTNNGDLVYDGEIIQYSITPTTSTSNNTAAQNRLTMRVNVRYTNKLKEEDSFEQGFSFFYDFDANQQLYDIKIAANKDLFERITLDIFNASLAKW
;
A
#
# COMPACT_ATOMS: atom_id res chain seq x y z
N MET A 1 -43.85 17.93 -37.98
CA MET A 1 -43.07 16.91 -37.20
C MET A 1 -44.02 16.33 -36.17
N ASN A 2 -44.49 15.08 -36.39
CA ASN A 2 -45.56 14.48 -35.59
C ASN A 2 -45.11 14.24 -34.14
N ASN A 3 -46.07 14.34 -33.21
CA ASN A 3 -45.80 14.12 -31.77
C ASN A 3 -45.20 12.73 -31.50
N SER A 4 -45.53 11.74 -32.32
CA SER A 4 -44.95 10.39 -32.27
C SER A 4 -43.45 10.36 -32.59
N THR A 5 -42.96 11.17 -33.57
CA THR A 5 -41.52 11.28 -33.89
C THR A 5 -40.75 11.98 -32.79
N LYS A 6 -41.32 12.96 -32.13
CA LYS A 6 -40.68 13.63 -30.98
C LYS A 6 -40.56 12.68 -29.78
N LEU A 7 -41.59 11.88 -29.52
CA LEU A 7 -41.56 10.88 -28.43
C LEU A 7 -40.54 9.80 -28.68
N PHE A 8 -40.42 9.32 -29.92
CA PHE A 8 -39.43 8.30 -30.32
C PHE A 8 -37.98 8.80 -30.20
N THR A 9 -37.73 10.05 -30.60
CA THR A 9 -36.42 10.69 -30.47
C THR A 9 -36.04 10.90 -29.00
N LEU A 10 -37.00 11.22 -28.14
CA LEU A 10 -36.78 11.40 -26.69
C LEU A 10 -36.41 10.06 -26.00
N ILE A 11 -37.04 8.95 -26.40
CA ILE A 11 -36.77 7.61 -25.89
C ILE A 11 -35.38 7.12 -26.31
N ILE A 12 -34.97 7.37 -27.57
CA ILE A 12 -33.64 7.03 -28.05
C ILE A 12 -32.57 7.84 -27.32
N LEU A 13 -32.79 9.14 -27.08
CA LEU A 13 -31.83 9.98 -26.34
C LEU A 13 -31.68 9.55 -24.90
N SER A 14 -32.73 9.02 -24.25
CA SER A 14 -32.69 8.47 -22.88
C SER A 14 -31.84 7.20 -22.73
N LEU A 15 -31.68 6.41 -23.80
CA LEU A 15 -30.88 5.17 -23.80
C LEU A 15 -29.36 5.42 -23.84
N PHE A 16 -28.92 6.62 -24.24
CA PHE A 16 -27.50 6.99 -24.30
C PHE A 16 -26.94 7.54 -22.98
N ILE A 17 -27.79 7.81 -21.98
CA ILE A 17 -27.35 8.44 -20.71
C ILE A 17 -26.85 7.40 -19.68
N ASN A 18 -27.00 6.08 -19.94
CA ASN A 18 -26.60 5.03 -18.99
C ASN A 18 -25.13 4.59 -19.06
N LYS A 19 -24.25 5.35 -19.72
CA LYS A 19 -22.81 5.11 -19.67
C LYS A 19 -22.13 6.06 -18.66
N CYS A 20 -22.65 6.12 -17.44
CA CYS A 20 -21.89 6.66 -16.34
C CYS A 20 -20.96 5.54 -15.84
N GLY A 21 -19.82 5.38 -16.50
CA GLY A 21 -18.72 4.59 -15.96
C GLY A 21 -18.37 5.19 -14.59
N VAL A 22 -18.38 4.37 -13.55
CA VAL A 22 -17.91 4.75 -12.23
C VAL A 22 -16.41 5.08 -12.36
N TYR A 23 -16.10 6.35 -12.57
CA TYR A 23 -14.75 6.85 -12.42
C TYR A 23 -14.41 6.77 -10.93
N SER A 24 -13.62 5.77 -10.56
CA SER A 24 -12.99 5.74 -9.24
C SER A 24 -12.01 6.90 -9.17
N PHE A 25 -12.27 7.85 -8.28
CA PHE A 25 -11.44 9.06 -8.07
C PHE A 25 -10.13 8.74 -7.33
N THR A 26 -9.85 7.47 -7.06
CA THR A 26 -8.72 7.00 -6.22
C THR A 26 -7.41 6.84 -6.99
N GLY A 27 -7.36 7.11 -8.30
CA GLY A 27 -6.15 6.95 -9.11
C GLY A 27 -5.69 5.48 -9.32
N ALA A 28 -6.43 4.51 -8.79
CA ALA A 28 -6.13 3.10 -8.97
C ALA A 28 -6.45 2.67 -10.41
N SER A 29 -5.47 2.09 -11.11
CA SER A 29 -5.62 1.46 -12.41
C SER A 29 -5.77 -0.05 -12.22
N ILE A 30 -6.97 -0.47 -11.80
CA ILE A 30 -7.27 -1.89 -11.58
C ILE A 30 -7.48 -2.56 -12.94
N PRO A 31 -6.77 -3.66 -13.26
CA PRO A 31 -6.97 -4.41 -14.50
C PRO A 31 -8.42 -4.88 -14.65
N GLU A 32 -8.93 -4.83 -15.87
CA GLU A 32 -10.30 -5.26 -16.16
C GLU A 32 -10.51 -6.73 -15.77
N GLY A 33 -11.60 -7.03 -15.06
CA GLY A 33 -11.91 -8.37 -14.57
C GLY A 33 -11.30 -8.72 -13.20
N THR A 34 -10.55 -7.80 -12.56
CA THR A 34 -10.03 -8.00 -11.20
C THR A 34 -11.13 -7.72 -10.18
N GLU A 35 -11.48 -8.70 -9.36
CA GLU A 35 -12.52 -8.58 -8.32
C GLU A 35 -12.01 -8.81 -6.91
N THR A 36 -10.88 -9.54 -6.78
CA THR A 36 -10.38 -10.01 -5.50
C THR A 36 -8.89 -9.72 -5.31
N PHE A 37 -8.51 -9.54 -4.04
CA PHE A 37 -7.10 -9.50 -3.65
C PHE A 37 -6.85 -10.35 -2.39
N GLN A 38 -5.63 -10.82 -2.27
CA GLN A 38 -5.14 -11.61 -1.16
C GLN A 38 -3.85 -10.98 -0.64
N VAL A 39 -3.76 -10.77 0.67
CA VAL A 39 -2.53 -10.39 1.34
C VAL A 39 -2.13 -11.54 2.25
N ASN A 40 -1.05 -12.22 1.90
CA ASN A 40 -0.47 -13.25 2.75
C ASN A 40 0.21 -12.59 3.95
N TYR A 41 0.33 -13.36 5.04
CA TYR A 41 1.02 -12.88 6.22
C TYR A 41 2.48 -12.56 5.91
N PHE A 42 2.89 -11.32 6.17
CA PHE A 42 4.28 -10.90 6.02
C PHE A 42 5.11 -11.45 7.17
N VAL A 43 6.26 -12.02 6.86
CA VAL A 43 7.14 -12.60 7.89
C VAL A 43 8.17 -11.57 8.34
N ASN A 44 8.31 -11.37 9.66
CA ASN A 44 9.34 -10.49 10.19
C ASN A 44 10.67 -11.24 10.35
N VAL A 45 11.59 -11.05 9.42
CA VAL A 45 12.95 -11.60 9.42
C VAL A 45 14.01 -10.54 9.74
N ALA A 46 13.60 -9.34 10.15
CA ALA A 46 14.52 -8.23 10.43
C ALA A 46 15.57 -8.58 11.46
N GLY A 47 15.22 -9.36 12.51
CA GLY A 47 16.13 -9.80 13.55
C GLY A 47 17.33 -10.63 13.07
N ASN A 48 17.29 -11.15 11.85
CA ASN A 48 18.40 -11.91 11.26
C ASN A 48 19.55 -10.99 10.75
N ARG A 49 19.34 -9.66 10.76
CA ARG A 49 20.34 -8.71 10.29
C ARG A 49 21.03 -8.01 11.46
N PRO A 50 22.37 -7.85 11.41
CA PRO A 50 23.10 -7.08 12.42
C PRO A 50 22.54 -5.65 12.53
N GLY A 51 22.31 -5.17 13.76
CA GLY A 51 21.81 -3.83 14.04
C GLY A 51 20.30 -3.65 13.87
N SER A 52 19.56 -4.69 13.47
CA SER A 52 18.10 -4.67 13.48
C SER A 52 17.54 -5.11 14.82
N THR A 53 16.37 -4.61 15.15
CA THR A 53 15.61 -4.96 16.36
C THR A 53 14.42 -5.83 15.96
N VAL A 54 14.11 -6.82 16.79
CA VAL A 54 12.86 -7.58 16.65
C VAL A 54 11.77 -6.84 17.40
N GLU A 55 10.82 -6.29 16.64
CA GLU A 55 9.60 -5.70 17.23
C GLU A 55 8.46 -6.72 17.10
N PRO A 56 7.94 -7.24 18.24
CA PRO A 56 6.85 -8.20 18.23
C PRO A 56 5.56 -7.61 17.67
N GLY A 57 4.88 -8.34 16.79
CA GLY A 57 3.61 -7.91 16.21
C GLY A 57 3.73 -6.98 15.00
N LEU A 58 4.95 -6.54 14.65
CA LEU A 58 5.21 -5.65 13.51
C LEU A 58 4.70 -6.23 12.20
N ASP A 59 4.87 -7.54 12.02
CA ASP A 59 4.42 -8.33 10.88
C ASP A 59 2.90 -8.35 10.74
N GLN A 60 2.20 -8.57 11.85
CA GLN A 60 0.74 -8.55 11.88
C GLN A 60 0.20 -7.15 11.60
N GLU A 61 0.73 -6.14 12.28
CA GLU A 61 0.30 -4.75 12.12
C GLU A 61 0.52 -4.26 10.68
N PHE A 62 1.67 -4.57 10.08
CA PHE A 62 1.96 -4.22 8.70
C PHE A 62 1.04 -4.93 7.70
N THR A 63 0.79 -6.24 7.90
CA THR A 63 -0.12 -7.01 7.04
C THR A 63 -1.53 -6.41 7.05
N ILE A 64 -2.04 -6.06 8.22
CA ILE A 64 -3.36 -5.40 8.37
C ILE A 64 -3.34 -4.02 7.70
N ALA A 65 -2.29 -3.22 7.91
CA ALA A 65 -2.20 -1.89 7.30
C ALA A 65 -2.24 -1.93 5.76
N LEU A 66 -1.61 -2.93 5.13
CA LEU A 66 -1.67 -3.11 3.69
C LEU A 66 -3.08 -3.55 3.23
N GLN A 67 -3.72 -4.47 3.95
CA GLN A 67 -5.10 -4.89 3.68
C GLN A 67 -6.06 -3.71 3.74
N ASP A 68 -5.98 -2.93 4.81
CA ASP A 68 -6.84 -1.77 5.04
C ASP A 68 -6.65 -0.69 3.98
N LEU A 69 -5.41 -0.43 3.55
CA LEU A 69 -5.15 0.54 2.49
C LEU A 69 -5.83 0.11 1.19
N ILE A 70 -5.64 -1.15 0.76
CA ILE A 70 -6.23 -1.65 -0.49
C ILE A 70 -7.77 -1.63 -0.43
N LEU A 71 -8.36 -2.06 0.69
CA LEU A 71 -9.81 -2.00 0.90
C LEU A 71 -10.36 -0.58 0.83
N ASN A 72 -9.65 0.39 1.40
CA ASN A 72 -10.08 1.80 1.43
C ASN A 72 -9.89 2.51 0.09
N GLN A 73 -8.94 2.06 -0.73
CA GLN A 73 -8.60 2.71 -2.00
C GLN A 73 -9.21 2.03 -3.23
N THR A 74 -9.81 0.85 -3.05
CA THR A 74 -10.38 0.06 -4.16
C THR A 74 -11.74 -0.53 -3.78
N ASN A 75 -12.43 -1.06 -4.79
CA ASN A 75 -13.67 -1.84 -4.59
C ASN A 75 -13.39 -3.36 -4.60
N LEU A 76 -12.12 -3.77 -4.42
CA LEU A 76 -11.74 -5.18 -4.43
C LEU A 76 -12.15 -5.86 -3.13
N ASN A 77 -12.49 -7.15 -3.23
CA ASN A 77 -12.82 -7.98 -2.09
C ASN A 77 -11.56 -8.68 -1.55
N LEU A 78 -11.32 -8.55 -0.24
CA LEU A 78 -10.26 -9.31 0.43
C LEU A 78 -10.67 -10.79 0.55
N VAL A 79 -9.80 -11.68 0.08
CA VAL A 79 -9.98 -13.13 0.20
C VAL A 79 -8.76 -13.75 0.87
N THR A 80 -8.95 -14.90 1.51
CA THR A 80 -7.85 -15.63 2.18
C THR A 80 -7.07 -16.53 1.23
N ASN A 81 -7.67 -16.93 0.11
CA ASN A 81 -7.05 -17.82 -0.89
C ASN A 81 -7.54 -17.46 -2.29
N ASN A 82 -6.72 -17.76 -3.28
CA ASN A 82 -7.03 -17.61 -4.70
C ASN A 82 -7.45 -16.21 -5.16
N GLY A 83 -6.95 -15.15 -4.49
CA GLY A 83 -7.14 -13.78 -4.98
C GLY A 83 -6.57 -13.60 -6.40
N ASP A 84 -7.17 -12.70 -7.17
CA ASP A 84 -6.68 -12.30 -8.50
C ASP A 84 -5.35 -11.58 -8.39
N LEU A 85 -5.23 -10.73 -7.36
CA LEU A 85 -4.00 -10.06 -6.96
C LEU A 85 -3.51 -10.66 -5.65
N VAL A 86 -2.24 -11.03 -5.60
CA VAL A 86 -1.63 -11.64 -4.41
C VAL A 86 -0.43 -10.81 -3.97
N TYR A 87 -0.41 -10.45 -2.70
CA TYR A 87 0.71 -9.79 -2.04
C TYR A 87 1.29 -10.72 -1.00
N ASP A 88 2.57 -10.95 -1.04
CA ASP A 88 3.34 -11.64 0.00
C ASP A 88 4.73 -11.02 0.15
N GLY A 89 5.42 -11.31 1.25
CA GLY A 89 6.76 -10.77 1.46
C GLY A 89 7.26 -10.85 2.88
N GLU A 90 8.33 -10.10 3.13
CA GLU A 90 9.08 -10.15 4.36
C GLU A 90 9.49 -8.75 4.81
N ILE A 91 9.40 -8.49 6.13
CA ILE A 91 10.06 -7.34 6.75
C ILE A 91 11.51 -7.72 6.98
N ILE A 92 12.41 -7.12 6.20
CA ILE A 92 13.81 -7.50 6.15
C ILE A 92 14.75 -6.58 6.95
N GLN A 93 14.24 -5.42 7.42
CA GLN A 93 14.98 -4.48 8.25
C GLN A 93 14.02 -3.69 9.12
N TYR A 94 14.37 -3.56 10.40
CA TYR A 94 13.78 -2.63 11.35
C TYR A 94 14.90 -2.22 12.31
N SER A 95 15.56 -1.08 12.03
CA SER A 95 16.82 -0.72 12.70
C SER A 95 16.91 0.76 12.99
N ILE A 96 17.57 1.09 14.11
CA ILE A 96 17.86 2.44 14.52
C ILE A 96 19.32 2.75 14.24
N THR A 97 19.57 3.88 13.59
CA THR A 97 20.92 4.39 13.32
C THR A 97 21.02 5.85 13.74
N PRO A 98 22.10 6.27 14.41
CA PRO A 98 22.36 7.69 14.68
C PRO A 98 22.48 8.46 13.35
N THR A 99 21.83 9.62 13.27
CA THR A 99 22.02 10.58 12.16
C THR A 99 22.89 11.72 12.66
N THR A 100 24.05 11.94 12.03
CA THR A 100 24.88 13.10 12.33
C THR A 100 24.38 14.29 11.52
N SER A 101 23.85 15.31 12.21
CA SER A 101 23.61 16.60 11.59
C SER A 101 24.94 17.33 11.41
N THR A 102 25.39 17.52 10.19
CA THR A 102 26.55 18.37 9.86
C THR A 102 26.12 19.82 9.77
N SER A 103 26.80 20.66 10.56
CA SER A 103 26.77 22.10 10.65
C SER A 103 25.55 22.75 11.35
N ASN A 104 25.91 23.50 12.40
CA ASN A 104 25.08 24.42 13.18
C ASN A 104 23.99 23.81 14.09
N ASN A 105 24.45 23.26 15.25
CA ASN A 105 23.66 23.16 16.49
C ASN A 105 22.28 22.49 16.37
N THR A 106 22.15 21.49 15.55
CA THR A 106 20.95 20.65 15.51
C THR A 106 21.11 19.52 16.52
N ALA A 107 20.08 19.27 17.32
CA ALA A 107 20.07 18.18 18.30
C ALA A 107 20.41 16.84 17.62
N ALA A 108 21.12 15.97 18.33
CA ALA A 108 21.42 14.62 17.86
C ALA A 108 20.10 13.89 17.58
N GLN A 109 19.99 13.25 16.43
CA GLN A 109 18.81 12.51 16.02
C GLN A 109 19.15 11.04 15.75
N ASN A 110 18.17 10.20 15.94
CA ASN A 110 18.17 8.82 15.51
C ASN A 110 17.18 8.64 14.35
N ARG A 111 17.47 7.66 13.51
CA ARG A 111 16.63 7.27 12.39
C ARG A 111 16.19 5.81 12.56
N LEU A 112 14.89 5.59 12.66
CA LEU A 112 14.29 4.28 12.55
C LEU A 112 14.02 4.00 11.08
N THR A 113 14.61 2.94 10.53
CA THR A 113 14.41 2.53 9.14
C THR A 113 13.69 1.20 9.11
N MET A 114 12.61 1.12 8.32
CA MET A 114 11.92 -0.11 7.98
C MET A 114 12.09 -0.43 6.50
N ARG A 115 12.35 -1.70 6.18
CA ARG A 115 12.41 -2.19 4.80
C ARG A 115 11.64 -3.49 4.66
N VAL A 116 10.81 -3.54 3.63
CA VAL A 116 9.97 -4.68 3.29
C VAL A 116 10.31 -5.13 1.88
N ASN A 117 10.51 -6.42 1.68
CA ASN A 117 10.58 -7.02 0.35
C ASN A 117 9.19 -7.57 0.02
N VAL A 118 8.61 -7.14 -1.10
CA VAL A 118 7.25 -7.48 -1.51
C VAL A 118 7.28 -8.20 -2.84
N ARG A 119 6.58 -9.32 -2.90
CA ARG A 119 6.25 -10.03 -4.12
C ARG A 119 4.77 -9.80 -4.42
N TYR A 120 4.51 -9.10 -5.52
CA TYR A 120 3.18 -8.88 -6.06
C TYR A 120 2.97 -9.79 -7.26
N THR A 121 1.88 -10.52 -7.26
CA THR A 121 1.47 -11.39 -8.37
C THR A 121 0.10 -10.97 -8.88
N ASN A 122 0.02 -10.63 -10.15
CA ASN A 122 -1.23 -10.39 -10.86
C ASN A 122 -1.53 -11.62 -11.73
N LYS A 123 -2.55 -12.41 -11.36
CA LYS A 123 -2.90 -13.64 -12.08
C LYS A 123 -3.58 -13.40 -13.42
N LEU A 124 -4.20 -12.23 -13.60
CA LEU A 124 -4.88 -11.86 -14.86
C LEU A 124 -3.92 -11.25 -15.86
N LYS A 125 -2.80 -10.68 -15.37
CA LYS A 125 -1.81 -9.99 -16.17
C LYS A 125 -0.42 -10.20 -15.58
N GLU A 126 0.20 -11.33 -15.87
CA GLU A 126 1.46 -11.77 -15.26
C GLU A 126 2.62 -10.78 -15.46
N GLU A 127 2.63 -10.04 -16.57
CA GLU A 127 3.65 -9.02 -16.86
C GLU A 127 3.62 -7.83 -15.90
N ASP A 128 2.55 -7.65 -15.16
CA ASP A 128 2.44 -6.63 -14.10
C ASP A 128 2.98 -7.09 -12.75
N SER A 129 3.31 -8.38 -12.63
CA SER A 129 3.89 -8.94 -11.40
C SER A 129 5.32 -8.46 -11.18
N PHE A 130 5.70 -8.29 -9.91
CA PHE A 130 7.06 -7.85 -9.54
C PHE A 130 7.48 -8.38 -8.18
N GLU A 131 8.80 -8.35 -7.95
CA GLU A 131 9.39 -8.47 -6.62
C GLU A 131 10.29 -7.25 -6.38
N GLN A 132 10.00 -6.48 -5.31
CA GLN A 132 10.67 -5.22 -5.05
C GLN A 132 10.79 -4.92 -3.56
N GLY A 133 11.89 -4.26 -3.16
CA GLY A 133 12.08 -3.73 -1.82
C GLY A 133 11.52 -2.32 -1.69
N PHE A 134 10.72 -2.10 -0.65
CA PHE A 134 10.21 -0.79 -0.24
C PHE A 134 10.80 -0.40 1.10
N SER A 135 11.16 0.86 1.30
CA SER A 135 11.72 1.31 2.56
C SER A 135 11.33 2.74 2.87
N PHE A 136 11.10 3.00 4.14
CA PHE A 136 10.90 4.34 4.65
C PHE A 136 11.58 4.50 6.01
N PHE A 137 11.68 5.74 6.49
CA PHE A 137 12.31 6.03 7.76
C PHE A 137 11.53 7.07 8.56
N TYR A 138 11.75 7.04 9.87
CA TYR A 138 11.21 7.99 10.83
C TYR A 138 12.36 8.54 11.67
N ASP A 139 12.54 9.87 11.66
CA ASP A 139 13.57 10.55 12.45
C ASP A 139 13.00 10.99 13.79
N PHE A 140 13.76 10.80 14.86
CA PHE A 140 13.36 11.16 16.23
C PHE A 140 14.54 11.61 17.06
N ASP A 141 14.28 12.34 18.18
CA ASP A 141 15.32 12.84 19.05
C ASP A 141 16.13 11.70 19.67
N ALA A 142 17.47 11.84 19.70
CA ALA A 142 18.36 10.83 20.27
C ALA A 142 18.12 10.57 21.77
N ASN A 143 17.43 11.46 22.47
CA ASN A 143 17.04 11.30 23.87
C ASN A 143 15.79 10.44 24.07
N GLN A 144 15.05 10.13 23.01
CA GLN A 144 13.86 9.28 23.06
C GLN A 144 14.21 7.82 22.87
N GLN A 145 13.44 6.95 23.51
CA GLN A 145 13.57 5.51 23.31
C GLN A 145 12.58 5.02 22.25
N LEU A 146 12.88 3.92 21.58
CA LEU A 146 11.97 3.32 20.61
C LEU A 146 10.56 3.10 21.21
N TYR A 147 10.50 2.66 22.45
CA TYR A 147 9.23 2.42 23.15
C TYR A 147 8.31 3.65 23.16
N ASP A 148 8.88 4.85 23.30
CA ASP A 148 8.12 6.10 23.43
C ASP A 148 7.54 6.56 22.09
N ILE A 149 8.22 6.22 20.98
CA ILE A 149 7.89 6.73 19.63
C ILE A 149 7.26 5.68 18.73
N LYS A 150 7.34 4.39 19.08
CA LYS A 150 7.04 3.29 18.15
C LYS A 150 5.64 3.35 17.53
N ILE A 151 4.62 3.76 18.28
CA ILE A 151 3.25 3.82 17.77
C ILE A 151 3.16 4.86 16.65
N ALA A 152 3.71 6.05 16.87
CA ALA A 152 3.71 7.12 15.87
C ALA A 152 4.61 6.76 14.68
N ALA A 153 5.80 6.24 14.97
CA ALA A 153 6.77 5.84 13.96
C ALA A 153 6.25 4.71 13.05
N ASN A 154 5.67 3.65 13.65
CA ASN A 154 5.11 2.54 12.88
C ASN A 154 3.94 2.99 12.02
N LYS A 155 3.07 3.87 12.53
CA LYS A 155 1.99 4.44 11.74
C LYS A 155 2.52 5.14 10.48
N ASP A 156 3.50 6.04 10.63
CA ASP A 156 4.09 6.76 9.50
C ASP A 156 4.81 5.82 8.52
N LEU A 157 5.58 4.86 9.04
CA LEU A 157 6.30 3.87 8.24
C LEU A 157 5.33 3.00 7.43
N PHE A 158 4.27 2.52 8.06
CA PHE A 158 3.27 1.69 7.39
C PHE A 158 2.52 2.49 6.33
N GLU A 159 2.05 3.70 6.67
CA GLU A 159 1.33 4.56 5.73
C GLU A 159 2.14 4.81 4.46
N ARG A 160 3.43 5.13 4.60
CA ARG A 160 4.30 5.39 3.45
C ARG A 160 4.64 4.15 2.66
N ILE A 161 5.07 3.07 3.33
CA ILE A 161 5.46 1.84 2.65
C ILE A 161 4.27 1.18 1.95
N THR A 162 3.10 1.12 2.61
CA THR A 162 1.91 0.53 1.99
C THR A 162 1.39 1.36 0.83
N LEU A 163 1.47 2.70 0.91
CA LEU A 163 1.15 3.59 -0.20
C LEU A 163 2.09 3.38 -1.40
N ASP A 164 3.40 3.23 -1.15
CA ASP A 164 4.37 2.97 -2.21
C ASP A 164 4.12 1.61 -2.89
N ILE A 165 3.75 0.57 -2.11
CA ILE A 165 3.35 -0.75 -2.63
C ILE A 165 2.08 -0.62 -3.48
N PHE A 166 1.07 0.09 -2.99
CA PHE A 166 -0.17 0.34 -3.71
C PHE A 166 0.09 1.06 -5.04
N ASN A 167 0.89 2.10 -5.01
CA ASN A 167 1.23 2.86 -6.21
C ASN A 167 1.99 2.02 -7.23
N ALA A 168 2.93 1.17 -6.79
CA ALA A 168 3.69 0.29 -7.67
C ALA A 168 2.82 -0.79 -8.32
N SER A 169 1.77 -1.27 -7.61
CA SER A 169 0.93 -2.37 -8.07
C SER A 169 -0.33 -1.91 -8.81
N LEU A 170 -1.01 -0.86 -8.32
CA LEU A 170 -2.35 -0.47 -8.75
C LEU A 170 -2.48 0.96 -9.27
N ALA A 171 -1.47 1.83 -9.14
CA ALA A 171 -1.51 3.21 -9.62
C ALA A 171 -0.43 3.45 -10.68
N LYS A 172 -0.38 2.62 -11.72
CA LYS A 172 0.56 2.80 -12.84
C LYS A 172 0.11 4.00 -13.68
N TRP A 173 0.95 5.01 -13.69
CA TRP A 173 0.86 6.21 -14.54
C TRP A 173 1.68 6.04 -15.81
#